data_ad7c7ace4197edbf854a2d967f9f699c
#
_entry.id   ad7c7ace4197edbf854a2d967f9f699c
#
_cell.length_a   1.000
_cell.length_b   1.000
_cell.length_c   1.000
_cell.angle_alpha   90.00
_cell.angle_beta   90.00
_cell.angle_gamma   90.00
#
_symmetry.space_group_name_H-M   'P 1'
#
loop_
_entity.id
_entity.type
_entity.pdbx_description
1 polymer ?
#
loop_
_entity_poly.entity_id
_entity_poly.type
_entity_poly.pdbx_seq_one_letter_code
_entity_poly.pdbx_strand_id
1 'polypeptide(L)'
;ELVAELDINPDLWFFACHFEGDPVMPGCLGLDAMWQLVGFHLGWQGCPGRGRALGSGEVKFFGQVLPTAKKVTYNIQIKRTINRSLVLAIADGTVSVDGREIYSAEGLRVGLFTSTDNF
;
A
#
# COMPACT_ATOMS: atom_id res chain seq x y z
N GLU A 1 6.36 5.77 -11.60
CA GLU A 1 6.82 5.36 -10.26
C GLU A 1 6.26 6.29 -9.20
N LEU A 2 5.82 5.73 -8.07
CA LEU A 2 5.45 6.50 -6.89
C LEU A 2 6.33 6.07 -5.74
N VAL A 3 6.77 7.05 -4.97
CA VAL A 3 7.53 6.81 -3.74
C VAL A 3 6.84 7.58 -2.61
N ALA A 4 6.58 6.91 -1.52
CA ALA A 4 6.02 7.52 -0.32
C ALA A 4 6.81 7.07 0.90
N GLU A 5 6.77 7.85 1.95
CA GLU A 5 7.51 7.59 3.17
C GLU A 5 6.60 7.75 4.38
N LEU A 6 6.86 6.96 5.42
CA LEU A 6 6.21 7.06 6.72
C LEU A 6 7.30 7.12 7.79
N ASP A 7 7.32 8.20 8.55
CA ASP A 7 8.20 8.31 9.71
C ASP A 7 7.66 7.43 10.84
N ILE A 8 8.54 6.63 11.41
CA ILE A 8 8.20 5.70 12.49
C ILE A 8 8.65 6.28 13.82
N ASN A 9 7.76 6.22 14.81
CA ASN A 9 8.09 6.50 16.20
C ASN A 9 7.33 5.52 17.10
N PRO A 10 7.79 5.30 18.36
CA PRO A 10 7.16 4.30 19.22
C PRO A 10 5.73 4.63 19.64
N ASP A 11 5.28 5.87 19.47
CA ASP A 11 3.96 6.33 19.89
C ASP A 11 2.89 6.13 18.80
N LEU A 12 3.25 5.62 17.62
CA LEU A 12 2.27 5.29 16.59
C LEU A 12 1.27 4.28 17.15
N TRP A 13 -0.01 4.52 16.84
CA TRP A 13 -1.15 3.84 17.50
C TRP A 13 -1.09 2.30 17.43
N PHE A 14 -0.57 1.73 16.33
CA PHE A 14 -0.59 0.28 16.14
C PHE A 14 0.39 -0.46 17.04
N PHE A 15 1.46 0.19 17.53
CA PHE A 15 2.43 -0.48 18.38
C PHE A 15 1.88 -0.85 19.77
N ALA A 16 0.90 -0.08 20.28
CA ALA A 16 0.29 -0.37 21.56
C ALA A 16 -0.61 -1.61 21.52
N CYS A 17 -1.20 -1.92 20.37
CA CYS A 17 -2.20 -2.99 20.23
C CYS A 17 -1.74 -4.18 19.41
N HIS A 18 -0.61 -4.09 18.73
CA HIS A 18 -0.16 -5.16 17.82
C HIS A 18 1.35 -5.39 17.96
N PHE A 19 1.81 -6.20 18.90
CA PHE A 19 1.00 -6.89 19.92
C PHE A 19 1.41 -6.39 21.30
N GLU A 20 0.59 -6.60 22.32
CA GLU A 20 0.96 -6.25 23.69
C GLU A 20 2.22 -7.03 24.09
N GLY A 21 3.27 -6.30 24.51
CA GLY A 21 4.56 -6.89 24.86
C GLY A 21 5.41 -7.34 23.65
N ASP A 22 4.91 -7.19 22.43
CA ASP A 22 5.61 -7.55 21.20
C ASP A 22 5.18 -6.58 20.07
N PRO A 23 5.61 -5.32 20.14
CA PRO A 23 5.14 -4.30 19.20
C PRO A 23 5.77 -4.47 17.83
N VAL A 24 4.92 -4.58 16.81
CA VAL A 24 5.31 -4.64 15.42
C VAL A 24 4.24 -3.98 14.56
N MET A 25 4.63 -3.25 13.53
CA MET A 25 3.67 -2.69 12.58
C MET A 25 2.95 -3.82 11.84
N PRO A 26 1.60 -3.82 11.80
CA PRO A 26 0.87 -4.83 11.04
C PRO A 26 1.28 -4.82 9.56
N GLY A 27 1.64 -5.99 9.02
CA GLY A 27 1.99 -6.12 7.60
C GLY A 27 0.86 -5.73 6.68
N CYS A 28 -0.39 -5.95 7.09
CA CYS A 28 -1.58 -5.55 6.32
C CYS A 28 -1.67 -4.03 6.14
N LEU A 29 -1.15 -3.22 7.05
CA LEU A 29 -1.10 -1.77 6.87
C LEU A 29 -0.13 -1.39 5.76
N GLY A 30 1.00 -2.08 5.65
CA GLY A 30 1.94 -1.87 4.54
C GLY A 30 1.32 -2.25 3.19
N LEU A 31 0.61 -3.36 3.14
CA LEU A 31 -0.12 -3.78 1.93
C LEU A 31 -1.21 -2.77 1.57
N ASP A 32 -1.99 -2.32 2.55
CA ASP A 32 -3.04 -1.33 2.32
C ASP A 32 -2.45 -0.02 1.79
N ALA A 33 -1.33 0.43 2.35
CA ALA A 33 -0.65 1.62 1.86
C ALA A 33 -0.27 1.51 0.39
N MET A 34 0.20 0.34 -0.05
CA MET A 34 0.53 0.12 -1.45
C MET A 34 -0.71 0.23 -2.35
N TRP A 35 -1.85 -0.37 -1.95
CA TRP A 35 -3.10 -0.20 -2.69
C TRP A 35 -3.54 1.27 -2.72
N GLN A 36 -3.42 1.99 -1.62
CA GLN A 36 -3.78 3.41 -1.56
C GLN A 36 -2.93 4.24 -2.52
N LEU A 37 -1.65 3.95 -2.63
CA LEU A 37 -0.76 4.66 -3.55
C LEU A 37 -1.14 4.41 -5.01
N VAL A 38 -1.54 3.18 -5.36
CA VAL A 38 -2.05 2.86 -6.71
C VAL A 38 -3.32 3.66 -6.99
N GLY A 39 -4.24 3.71 -6.03
CA GLY A 39 -5.46 4.53 -6.16
C GLY A 39 -5.16 6.02 -6.27
N PHE A 40 -4.20 6.50 -5.50
CA PHE A 40 -3.73 7.88 -5.60
C PHE A 40 -3.25 8.21 -7.01
N HIS A 41 -2.52 7.30 -7.64
CA HIS A 41 -2.05 7.48 -9.03
C HIS A 41 -3.23 7.72 -9.99
N LEU A 42 -4.30 6.93 -9.86
CA LEU A 42 -5.49 7.11 -10.70
C LEU A 42 -6.14 8.47 -10.46
N GLY A 43 -6.26 8.89 -9.20
CA GLY A 43 -6.79 10.22 -8.86
C GLY A 43 -5.90 11.33 -9.37
N TRP A 44 -4.60 11.18 -9.28
CA TRP A 44 -3.62 12.14 -9.80
C TRP A 44 -3.78 12.32 -11.31
N GLN A 45 -4.10 11.26 -12.04
CA GLN A 45 -4.37 11.32 -13.48
C GLN A 45 -5.74 11.91 -13.83
N GLY A 46 -6.51 12.33 -12.84
CA GLY A 46 -7.80 12.97 -13.04
C GLY A 46 -8.97 12.02 -13.23
N CYS A 47 -8.78 10.72 -12.95
CA CYS A 47 -9.87 9.76 -13.04
C CYS A 47 -10.87 9.97 -11.92
N PRO A 48 -12.19 10.07 -12.22
CA PRO A 48 -13.21 10.24 -11.20
C PRO A 48 -13.58 8.91 -10.54
N GLY A 49 -14.18 8.99 -9.37
CA GLY A 49 -14.73 7.83 -8.69
C GLY A 49 -14.07 7.53 -7.36
N ARG A 50 -14.58 6.48 -6.71
CA ARG A 50 -14.09 6.00 -5.43
C ARG A 50 -13.19 4.80 -5.63
N GLY A 51 -12.01 4.83 -4.99
CA GLY A 51 -11.03 3.76 -5.09
C GLY A 51 -11.38 2.56 -4.24
N ARG A 52 -11.22 1.38 -4.81
CA ARG A 52 -11.34 0.12 -4.08
C ARG A 52 -10.24 -0.83 -4.49
N ALA A 53 -9.64 -1.48 -3.49
CA ALA A 53 -8.69 -2.55 -3.75
C ALA A 53 -9.44 -3.74 -4.34
N LEU A 54 -8.95 -4.29 -5.44
CA LEU A 54 -9.59 -5.40 -6.14
C LEU A 54 -8.87 -6.73 -5.93
N GLY A 55 -7.57 -6.67 -5.70
CA GLY A 55 -6.81 -7.88 -5.51
C GLY A 55 -5.31 -7.66 -5.63
N SER A 56 -4.61 -8.76 -5.52
CA SER A 56 -3.16 -8.81 -5.63
C SER A 56 -2.78 -10.19 -6.16
N GLY A 57 -1.64 -10.26 -6.83
CA GLY A 57 -0.98 -11.52 -7.08
C GLY A 57 -0.21 -11.96 -5.85
N GLU A 58 1.06 -12.28 -6.01
CA GLU A 58 1.89 -12.75 -4.90
C GLU A 58 2.26 -11.62 -3.96
N VAL A 59 2.04 -11.82 -2.67
CA VAL A 59 2.49 -10.92 -1.61
C VAL A 59 3.43 -11.69 -0.69
N LYS A 60 4.59 -11.10 -0.41
CA LYS A 60 5.58 -11.70 0.49
C LYS A 60 5.92 -10.72 1.60
N PHE A 61 5.95 -11.24 2.82
CA PHE A 61 6.41 -10.53 4.01
C PHE A 61 7.66 -11.26 4.51
N PHE A 62 8.81 -10.60 4.45
CA PHE A 62 10.08 -11.20 4.84
C PHE A 62 10.90 -10.33 5.80
N GLY A 63 10.25 -9.38 6.42
CA GLY A 63 10.80 -8.53 7.47
C GLY A 63 9.69 -7.86 8.25
N GLN A 64 10.08 -6.99 9.17
CA GLN A 64 9.13 -6.35 10.08
C GLN A 64 9.54 -4.92 10.39
N VAL A 65 8.58 -4.12 10.83
CA VAL A 65 8.81 -2.74 11.28
C VAL A 65 8.60 -2.68 12.78
N LEU A 66 9.68 -2.45 13.51
CA LEU A 66 9.69 -2.32 14.96
C LEU A 66 9.60 -0.85 15.38
N PRO A 67 9.21 -0.56 16.64
CA PRO A 67 9.14 0.82 17.12
C PRO A 67 10.48 1.57 17.08
N THR A 68 11.59 0.86 17.01
CA THR A 68 12.93 1.42 16.91
C THR A 68 13.33 1.82 15.50
N ALA A 69 12.54 1.45 14.49
CA ALA A 69 12.78 1.88 13.12
C ALA A 69 12.57 3.39 12.98
N LYS A 70 13.14 3.96 11.93
CA LYS A 70 13.04 5.40 11.67
C LYS A 70 12.07 5.72 10.54
N LYS A 71 12.17 5.00 9.43
CA LYS A 71 11.42 5.35 8.23
C LYS A 71 11.03 4.10 7.43
N VAL A 72 9.80 4.06 7.01
CA VAL A 72 9.28 3.09 6.04
C VAL A 72 9.13 3.79 4.69
N THR A 73 9.62 3.17 3.64
CA THR A 73 9.54 3.68 2.27
C THR A 73 8.73 2.72 1.42
N TYR A 74 7.74 3.26 0.72
CA TYR A 74 6.90 2.54 -0.22
C TYR A 74 7.31 2.92 -1.63
N ASN A 75 7.54 1.94 -2.48
CA ASN A 75 7.87 2.16 -3.89
C ASN A 75 6.88 1.41 -4.76
N ILE A 76 6.18 2.13 -5.64
CA ILE A 76 5.15 1.57 -6.51
C ILE A 76 5.55 1.76 -7.96
N GLN A 77 5.53 0.68 -8.71
CA GLN A 77 5.75 0.66 -10.16
C GLN A 77 4.43 0.38 -10.85
N ILE A 78 3.86 1.39 -11.50
CA ILE A 78 2.62 1.21 -12.27
C ILE A 78 2.95 0.42 -13.53
N LYS A 79 2.30 -0.74 -13.69
CA LYS A 79 2.51 -1.61 -14.84
C LYS A 79 1.51 -1.33 -15.94
N ARG A 80 0.26 -1.06 -15.59
CA ARG A 80 -0.79 -0.85 -16.56
C ARG A 80 -1.90 0.03 -15.98
N THR A 81 -2.41 0.94 -16.76
CA THR A 81 -3.59 1.74 -16.43
C THR A 81 -4.62 1.58 -17.55
N ILE A 82 -5.86 1.27 -17.16
CA ILE A 82 -7.00 1.17 -18.08
C ILE A 82 -7.98 2.27 -17.67
N ASN A 83 -8.30 3.15 -18.61
CA ASN A 83 -9.25 4.23 -18.37
C ASN A 83 -10.30 4.23 -19.50
N ARG A 84 -11.28 3.36 -19.35
CA ARG A 84 -12.39 3.20 -20.30
C ARG A 84 -13.68 3.16 -19.48
N SER A 85 -14.62 2.26 -19.81
CA SER A 85 -15.79 1.98 -18.98
C SER A 85 -15.39 1.48 -17.59
N LEU A 86 -14.26 0.76 -17.50
CA LEU A 86 -13.62 0.37 -16.24
C LEU A 86 -12.34 1.18 -16.08
N VAL A 87 -12.18 1.79 -14.91
CA VAL A 87 -10.93 2.48 -14.56
C VAL A 87 -10.16 1.60 -13.59
N LEU A 88 -8.98 1.17 -13.98
CA LEU A 88 -8.20 0.17 -13.27
C LEU A 88 -6.71 0.50 -13.40
N ALA A 89 -5.97 0.32 -12.33
CA ALA A 89 -4.50 0.30 -12.37
C ALA A 89 -3.96 -1.01 -11.80
N ILE A 90 -2.90 -1.49 -12.41
CA ILE A 90 -2.16 -2.68 -11.98
C ILE A 90 -0.73 -2.24 -11.72
N ALA A 91 -0.18 -2.63 -10.57
CA ALA A 91 1.13 -2.20 -10.14
C ALA A 91 1.86 -3.29 -9.36
N ASP A 92 3.17 -3.15 -9.27
CA ASP A 92 4.01 -3.88 -8.33
C ASP A 92 4.49 -2.90 -7.27
N GLY A 93 4.74 -3.41 -6.08
CA GLY A 93 5.19 -2.57 -4.99
C GLY A 93 6.19 -3.27 -4.08
N THR A 94 7.02 -2.45 -3.44
CA THR A 94 7.93 -2.90 -2.38
C THR A 94 7.81 -1.97 -1.19
N VAL A 95 8.06 -2.52 -0.01
CA VAL A 95 8.16 -1.76 1.24
C VAL A 95 9.53 -2.02 1.83
N SER A 96 10.21 -0.94 2.19
CA SER A 96 11.52 -0.99 2.83
C SER A 96 11.48 -0.29 4.18
N VAL A 97 12.27 -0.76 5.13
CA VAL A 97 12.46 -0.10 6.42
C VAL A 97 13.93 0.22 6.58
N ASP A 98 14.24 1.50 6.80
CA ASP A 98 15.61 1.99 6.97
C ASP A 98 16.55 1.49 5.87
N GLY A 99 16.05 1.48 4.63
CA GLY A 99 16.81 1.06 3.45
C GLY A 99 16.82 -0.43 3.15
N ARG A 100 16.17 -1.25 3.97
CA ARG A 100 16.10 -2.70 3.76
C ARG A 100 14.71 -3.11 3.30
N GLU A 101 14.61 -3.78 2.16
CA GLU A 101 13.35 -4.30 1.65
C GLU A 101 12.79 -5.39 2.56
N ILE A 102 11.52 -5.27 2.92
CA ILE A 102 10.85 -6.19 3.85
C ILE A 102 9.56 -6.79 3.30
N TYR A 103 8.89 -6.12 2.36
CA TYR A 103 7.67 -6.64 1.72
C TYR A 103 7.77 -6.46 0.22
N SER A 104 7.12 -7.36 -0.52
CA SER A 104 6.91 -7.20 -1.95
C SER A 104 5.50 -7.64 -2.31
N ALA A 105 4.93 -6.99 -3.32
CA ALA A 105 3.61 -7.33 -3.85
C ALA A 105 3.63 -7.20 -5.36
N GLU A 106 3.08 -8.19 -6.04
CA GLU A 106 2.94 -8.20 -7.48
C GLU A 106 1.46 -8.16 -7.85
N GLY A 107 1.15 -7.45 -8.93
CA GLY A 107 -0.21 -7.42 -9.46
C GLY A 107 -1.22 -6.76 -8.54
N LEU A 108 -0.80 -5.73 -7.81
CA LEU A 108 -1.74 -4.90 -7.03
C LEU A 108 -2.75 -4.28 -7.98
N ARG A 109 -4.03 -4.47 -7.68
CA ARG A 109 -5.12 -3.97 -8.52
C ARG A 109 -6.03 -3.06 -7.74
N VAL A 110 -6.26 -1.87 -8.30
CA VAL A 110 -7.18 -0.88 -7.74
C VAL A 110 -8.08 -0.39 -8.87
N GLY A 111 -9.38 -0.33 -8.59
CA GLY A 111 -10.36 0.22 -9.51
C GLY A 111 -10.99 1.48 -8.94
N LEU A 112 -11.50 2.33 -9.82
CA LEU A 112 -12.33 3.48 -9.45
C LEU A 112 -13.76 3.24 -9.90
N PHE A 113 -14.70 3.51 -9.00
CA PHE A 113 -16.13 3.27 -9.22
C PHE A 113 -16.91 4.55 -8.97
N THR A 114 -17.81 4.89 -9.86
CA THR A 114 -18.72 6.03 -9.67
C THR A 114 -19.80 5.72 -8.63
N SER A 115 -20.13 4.44 -8.48
CA SER A 115 -21.02 3.94 -7.42
C SER A 115 -20.41 2.70 -6.78
N THR A 116 -20.45 2.64 -5.45
CA THR A 116 -19.96 1.50 -4.67
C THR A 116 -21.08 0.75 -3.98
N ASP A 117 -22.33 0.98 -4.40
CA ASP A 117 -23.50 0.40 -3.74
C ASP A 117 -23.54 -1.12 -3.79
N ASN A 118 -22.96 -1.71 -4.85
CA ASN A 118 -22.90 -3.17 -5.03
C ASN A 118 -21.53 -3.76 -4.73
N PHE A 119 -20.67 -2.98 -4.10
CA PHE A 119 -19.32 -3.42 -3.74
C PHE A 119 -19.29 -3.99 -2.30
#